data_b15c4dbd1b005e05ea226687afb79ba8
#
_entry.id   b15c4dbd1b005e05ea226687afb79ba8
#
_cell.length_a   1.000
_cell.length_b   1.000
_cell.length_c   1.000
_cell.angle_alpha   90.00
_cell.angle_beta   90.00
_cell.angle_gamma   90.00
#
_symmetry.space_group_name_H-M   'P 1'
#
loop_
_entity.id
_entity.type
_entity.pdbx_description
1 polymer ?
#
loop_
_entity_poly.entity_id
_entity_poly.type
_entity_poly.pdbx_seq_one_letter_code
_entity_poly.pdbx_strand_id
1 'polypeptide(L)'
;MNLWEQIKSTVGDAPSPSLIYKDDKLILRVFRDYFRDDIEEILIDDQAVHAEALEFAKSVIPDHADKVIFYNEDIPLFNRYQIESQIELAFQREISLPSGGSIVIDPTEAMVSIDVNSARSTKGKDIESTAFATNMEAAKEVARQLRLRDLGGLIVIDFIDMQDEKHQQKVESTFRSAVQSDRARIQIAAISRFGLLELSRQRLRPSLDETYDIQHVQVRGTRSLGQSILRIIGEDAAKENTGEIHVYVPADVSSYLLNEKRRDIIAIEN
;
A
#
# COMPACT_ATOMS: atom_id res chain seq x y z
N MET A 1 19.25 22.21 -10.68
CA MET A 1 18.50 23.51 -10.72
C MET A 1 17.20 23.28 -9.98
N ASN A 2 16.87 24.07 -8.96
CA ASN A 2 15.67 23.82 -8.15
C ASN A 2 14.43 24.14 -9.00
N LEU A 3 13.36 23.34 -8.91
CA LEU A 3 12.07 23.52 -9.61
C LEU A 3 11.56 24.97 -9.50
N TRP A 4 11.77 25.60 -8.35
CA TRP A 4 11.42 27.01 -8.12
C TRP A 4 12.18 27.97 -9.02
N GLU A 5 13.45 27.70 -9.34
CA GLU A 5 14.24 28.53 -10.24
C GLU A 5 13.81 28.39 -11.69
N GLN A 6 13.39 27.15 -12.09
CA GLN A 6 12.78 26.92 -13.40
C GLN A 6 11.46 27.67 -13.56
N ILE A 7 10.58 27.60 -12.55
CA ILE A 7 9.33 28.35 -12.53
C ILE A 7 9.60 29.85 -12.67
N LYS A 8 10.54 30.39 -11.90
CA LYS A 8 10.90 31.82 -11.96
C LYS A 8 11.41 32.25 -13.32
N SER A 9 12.28 31.44 -13.95
CA SER A 9 12.82 31.77 -15.28
C SER A 9 11.72 31.76 -16.35
N THR A 10 10.78 30.80 -16.28
CA THR A 10 9.67 30.70 -17.23
C THR A 10 8.67 31.86 -17.08
N VAL A 11 8.46 32.37 -15.86
CA VAL A 11 7.55 33.51 -15.59
C VAL A 11 8.06 34.80 -16.25
N GLY A 12 9.39 35.00 -16.31
CA GLY A 12 9.98 36.26 -16.84
C GLY A 12 9.68 36.50 -18.33
N ASP A 13 9.52 35.44 -19.13
CA ASP A 13 9.37 35.52 -20.58
C ASP A 13 7.96 35.14 -21.08
N ALA A 14 7.07 34.72 -20.19
CA ALA A 14 5.74 34.22 -20.59
C ALA A 14 4.70 35.33 -20.75
N PRO A 15 3.88 35.30 -21.84
CA PRO A 15 2.76 36.22 -21.99
C PRO A 15 1.68 35.96 -20.93
N SER A 16 0.99 37.02 -20.48
CA SER A 16 -0.07 36.87 -19.49
C SER A 16 -1.45 36.87 -20.16
N PRO A 17 -2.35 35.92 -19.82
CA PRO A 17 -2.17 34.75 -18.94
C PRO A 17 -1.53 33.57 -19.66
N SER A 18 -0.62 32.83 -18.98
CA SER A 18 -0.04 31.59 -19.47
C SER A 18 0.11 30.54 -18.37
N LEU A 19 0.02 29.27 -18.74
CA LEU A 19 0.29 28.15 -17.84
C LEU A 19 1.81 28.03 -17.62
N ILE A 20 2.29 28.35 -16.42
CA ILE A 20 3.70 28.32 -16.07
C ILE A 20 4.12 26.94 -15.56
N TYR A 21 3.28 26.32 -14.75
CA TYR A 21 3.54 25.01 -14.19
C TYR A 21 2.23 24.28 -13.92
N LYS A 22 2.20 22.96 -14.16
CA LYS A 22 1.08 22.07 -13.86
C LYS A 22 1.58 20.80 -13.21
N ASP A 23 1.12 20.53 -12.00
CA ASP A 23 1.48 19.34 -11.20
C ASP A 23 0.33 18.32 -11.24
N ASP A 24 0.01 17.81 -12.42
CA ASP A 24 -1.08 16.84 -12.61
C ASP A 24 -0.57 15.42 -12.96
N LYS A 25 0.72 15.25 -13.22
CA LYS A 25 1.30 13.97 -13.56
C LYS A 25 1.56 13.12 -12.32
N LEU A 26 0.95 11.93 -12.29
CA LEU A 26 1.06 11.00 -11.16
C LEU A 26 2.53 10.69 -10.80
N ILE A 27 3.36 10.45 -11.82
CA ILE A 27 4.77 10.10 -11.62
C ILE A 27 5.55 11.19 -10.87
N LEU A 28 5.29 12.47 -11.18
CA LEU A 28 5.95 13.59 -10.52
C LEU A 28 5.57 13.70 -9.04
N ARG A 29 4.27 13.43 -8.73
CA ARG A 29 3.80 13.37 -7.35
C ARG A 29 4.46 12.23 -6.58
N VAL A 30 4.63 11.06 -7.21
CA VAL A 30 5.31 9.91 -6.60
C VAL A 30 6.74 10.27 -6.23
N PHE A 31 7.51 10.88 -7.12
CA PHE A 31 8.86 11.34 -6.81
C PHE A 31 8.88 12.35 -5.67
N ARG A 32 8.05 13.38 -5.72
CA ARG A 32 7.99 14.41 -4.68
C ARG A 32 7.58 13.85 -3.32
N ASP A 33 6.59 12.94 -3.31
CA ASP A 33 5.96 12.49 -2.09
C ASP A 33 6.65 11.26 -1.49
N TYR A 34 7.31 10.41 -2.28
CA TYR A 34 7.82 9.12 -1.82
C TYR A 34 9.32 8.95 -2.00
N PHE A 35 9.97 9.75 -2.87
CA PHE A 35 11.41 9.60 -3.05
C PHE A 35 12.17 9.98 -1.77
N ARG A 36 13.12 9.13 -1.38
CA ARG A 36 14.03 9.30 -0.25
C ARG A 36 15.39 8.74 -0.66
N ASP A 37 16.45 9.22 -0.02
CA ASP A 37 17.84 8.82 -0.33
C ASP A 37 18.09 7.33 -0.11
N ASP A 38 17.34 6.68 0.82
CA ASP A 38 17.42 5.26 1.14
C ASP A 38 16.72 4.34 0.11
N ILE A 39 16.07 4.88 -0.92
CA ILE A 39 15.53 4.10 -2.04
C ILE A 39 16.68 3.69 -2.93
N GLU A 40 16.80 2.38 -3.18
CA GLU A 40 17.85 1.81 -4.02
C GLU A 40 17.50 1.88 -5.50
N GLU A 41 16.24 1.55 -5.86
CA GLU A 41 15.77 1.51 -7.24
C GLU A 41 14.29 1.92 -7.38
N ILE A 42 13.94 2.44 -8.54
CA ILE A 42 12.59 2.80 -8.96
C ILE A 42 12.32 2.09 -10.27
N LEU A 43 11.50 1.04 -10.22
CA LEU A 43 11.18 0.21 -11.37
C LEU A 43 9.89 0.68 -12.04
N ILE A 44 9.93 0.83 -13.36
CA ILE A 44 8.81 1.29 -14.17
C ILE A 44 8.68 0.37 -15.38
N ASP A 45 7.53 -0.25 -15.57
CA ASP A 45 7.22 -1.24 -16.62
C ASP A 45 6.56 -0.65 -17.87
N ASP A 46 6.27 0.66 -17.87
CA ASP A 46 5.81 1.39 -19.07
C ASP A 46 6.94 2.26 -19.63
N GLN A 47 7.25 2.09 -20.90
CA GLN A 47 8.37 2.78 -21.56
C GLN A 47 8.18 4.31 -21.62
N ALA A 48 6.95 4.78 -21.84
CA ALA A 48 6.67 6.22 -21.93
C ALA A 48 6.76 6.88 -20.55
N VAL A 49 6.19 6.21 -19.52
CA VAL A 49 6.29 6.67 -18.12
C VAL A 49 7.71 6.63 -17.62
N HIS A 50 8.50 5.60 -17.98
CA HIS A 50 9.92 5.53 -17.64
C HIS A 50 10.72 6.69 -18.23
N ALA A 51 10.51 7.00 -19.52
CA ALA A 51 11.22 8.12 -20.19
C ALA A 51 10.90 9.46 -19.50
N GLU A 52 9.63 9.68 -19.15
CA GLU A 52 9.19 10.88 -18.42
C GLU A 52 9.78 10.96 -17.02
N ALA A 53 9.76 9.84 -16.27
CA ALA A 53 10.34 9.74 -14.94
C ALA A 53 11.85 10.02 -14.95
N LEU A 54 12.56 9.47 -15.94
CA LEU A 54 14.00 9.66 -16.09
C LEU A 54 14.36 11.12 -16.44
N GLU A 55 13.59 11.76 -17.32
CA GLU A 55 13.75 13.18 -17.64
C GLU A 55 13.56 14.06 -16.40
N PHE A 56 12.50 13.80 -15.64
CA PHE A 56 12.24 14.50 -14.38
C PHE A 56 13.36 14.26 -13.35
N ALA A 57 13.78 13.01 -13.15
CA ALA A 57 14.85 12.68 -12.21
C ALA A 57 16.16 13.41 -12.58
N LYS A 58 16.55 13.43 -13.85
CA LYS A 58 17.72 14.18 -14.33
C LYS A 58 17.64 15.67 -14.06
N SER A 59 16.44 16.26 -14.07
CA SER A 59 16.26 17.69 -13.84
C SER A 59 16.20 18.05 -12.35
N VAL A 60 15.61 17.21 -11.49
CA VAL A 60 15.31 17.54 -10.09
C VAL A 60 16.24 16.84 -9.10
N ILE A 61 16.61 15.59 -9.38
CA ILE A 61 17.46 14.73 -8.53
C ILE A 61 18.57 14.07 -9.36
N PRO A 62 19.45 14.83 -10.02
CA PRO A 62 20.43 14.29 -10.97
C PRO A 62 21.34 13.21 -10.37
N ASP A 63 21.69 13.33 -9.09
CA ASP A 63 22.56 12.39 -8.37
C ASP A 63 21.91 11.01 -8.14
N HIS A 64 20.61 10.89 -8.41
CA HIS A 64 19.83 9.66 -8.21
C HIS A 64 19.05 9.24 -9.49
N ALA A 65 19.34 9.86 -10.62
CA ALA A 65 18.68 9.54 -11.89
C ALA A 65 18.96 8.11 -12.38
N ASP A 66 20.09 7.55 -11.99
CA ASP A 66 20.51 6.17 -12.24
C ASP A 66 19.66 5.12 -11.51
N LYS A 67 18.93 5.52 -10.45
CA LYS A 67 18.00 4.64 -9.74
C LYS A 67 16.69 4.39 -10.49
N VAL A 68 16.41 5.18 -11.55
CA VAL A 68 15.18 5.00 -12.37
C VAL A 68 15.47 3.99 -13.46
N ILE A 69 14.91 2.80 -13.32
CA ILE A 69 15.21 1.64 -14.15
C ILE A 69 13.96 1.22 -14.91
N PHE A 70 14.12 0.95 -16.21
CA PHE A 70 13.07 0.35 -17.01
C PHE A 70 12.99 -1.16 -16.71
N TYR A 71 11.81 -1.60 -16.26
CA TYR A 71 11.53 -3.01 -16.02
C TYR A 71 10.99 -3.66 -17.29
N ASN A 72 11.71 -4.65 -17.80
CA ASN A 72 11.34 -5.36 -19.03
C ASN A 72 11.60 -6.87 -18.84
N GLU A 73 10.92 -7.47 -17.86
CA GLU A 73 10.93 -8.92 -17.65
C GLU A 73 9.57 -9.51 -18.02
N ASP A 74 9.51 -10.82 -18.32
CA ASP A 74 8.29 -11.52 -18.71
C ASP A 74 7.25 -11.57 -17.58
N ILE A 75 7.73 -11.60 -16.31
CA ILE A 75 6.85 -11.59 -15.15
C ILE A 75 6.39 -10.16 -14.86
N PRO A 76 5.06 -9.88 -14.80
CA PRO A 76 4.56 -8.55 -14.46
C PRO A 76 5.14 -8.02 -13.15
N LEU A 77 5.51 -6.72 -13.12
CA LEU A 77 6.24 -6.07 -12.03
C LEU A 77 5.56 -6.29 -10.66
N PHE A 78 4.25 -6.14 -10.56
CA PHE A 78 3.52 -6.32 -9.31
C PHE A 78 3.52 -7.78 -8.83
N ASN A 79 3.50 -8.74 -9.75
CA ASN A 79 3.56 -10.16 -9.42
C ASN A 79 4.97 -10.55 -8.95
N ARG A 80 6.01 -10.03 -9.61
CA ARG A 80 7.42 -10.21 -9.22
C ARG A 80 7.67 -9.89 -7.75
N TYR A 81 7.10 -8.79 -7.27
CA TYR A 81 7.27 -8.31 -5.89
C TYR A 81 6.09 -8.64 -4.97
N GLN A 82 5.16 -9.51 -5.41
CA GLN A 82 3.98 -9.93 -4.64
C GLN A 82 3.13 -8.74 -4.15
N ILE A 83 3.11 -7.65 -4.93
CA ILE A 83 2.34 -6.44 -4.60
C ILE A 83 0.84 -6.70 -4.72
N GLU A 84 0.44 -7.53 -5.68
CA GLU A 84 -0.97 -7.83 -5.95
C GLU A 84 -1.66 -8.44 -4.72
N SER A 85 -1.04 -9.44 -4.09
CA SER A 85 -1.57 -10.06 -2.86
C SER A 85 -1.63 -9.08 -1.68
N GLN A 86 -0.68 -8.14 -1.59
CA GLN A 86 -0.72 -7.10 -0.57
C GLN A 86 -1.85 -6.09 -0.81
N ILE A 87 -2.15 -5.77 -2.08
CA ILE A 87 -3.30 -4.94 -2.43
C ILE A 87 -4.60 -5.63 -2.02
N GLU A 88 -4.74 -6.94 -2.28
CA GLU A 88 -5.92 -7.71 -1.86
C GLU A 88 -6.10 -7.72 -0.36
N LEU A 89 -5.02 -7.93 0.40
CA LEU A 89 -5.05 -7.86 1.87
C LEU A 89 -5.50 -6.49 2.38
N ALA A 90 -5.17 -5.40 1.68
CA ALA A 90 -5.58 -4.06 2.08
C ALA A 90 -7.11 -3.83 1.97
N PHE A 91 -7.83 -4.66 1.23
CA PHE A 91 -9.29 -4.62 1.13
C PHE A 91 -9.99 -5.62 2.08
N GLN A 92 -9.26 -6.50 2.77
CA GLN A 92 -9.84 -7.46 3.69
C GLN A 92 -10.05 -6.83 5.07
N ARG A 93 -11.21 -7.08 5.69
CA ARG A 93 -11.49 -6.65 7.06
C ARG A 93 -10.60 -7.38 8.08
N GLU A 94 -10.36 -8.67 7.86
CA GLU A 94 -9.56 -9.53 8.73
C GLU A 94 -8.26 -9.94 8.03
N ILE A 95 -7.14 -9.83 8.75
CA ILE A 95 -5.80 -10.17 8.26
C ILE A 95 -5.22 -11.23 9.18
N SER A 96 -4.85 -12.37 8.60
CA SER A 96 -4.18 -13.45 9.32
C SER A 96 -2.74 -13.10 9.69
N LEU A 97 -2.32 -13.53 10.89
CA LEU A 97 -0.95 -13.39 11.38
C LEU A 97 -0.18 -14.72 11.24
N PRO A 98 1.16 -14.69 11.14
CA PRO A 98 1.98 -15.89 10.98
C PRO A 98 1.80 -16.93 12.10
N SER A 99 1.54 -16.49 13.33
CA SER A 99 1.26 -17.36 14.48
C SER A 99 -0.10 -18.06 14.43
N GLY A 100 -0.94 -17.73 13.44
CA GLY A 100 -2.32 -18.22 13.31
C GLY A 100 -3.38 -17.34 14.00
N GLY A 101 -2.97 -16.25 14.65
CA GLY A 101 -3.88 -15.20 15.09
C GLY A 101 -4.36 -14.33 13.92
N SER A 102 -5.18 -13.32 14.22
CA SER A 102 -5.63 -12.34 13.23
C SER A 102 -5.79 -10.95 13.83
N ILE A 103 -5.77 -9.94 12.96
CA ILE A 103 -6.22 -8.59 13.29
C ILE A 103 -7.48 -8.28 12.50
N VAL A 104 -8.43 -7.62 13.14
CA VAL A 104 -9.68 -7.15 12.53
C VAL A 104 -9.69 -5.63 12.56
N ILE A 105 -9.90 -4.99 11.42
CA ILE A 105 -9.87 -3.53 11.28
C ILE A 105 -11.26 -3.03 10.92
N ASP A 106 -11.86 -2.27 11.82
CA ASP A 106 -13.22 -1.74 11.69
C ASP A 106 -13.20 -0.19 11.75
N PRO A 107 -13.31 0.48 10.60
CA PRO A 107 -13.60 1.91 10.59
C PRO A 107 -14.99 2.19 11.15
N THR A 108 -15.08 3.11 12.10
CA THR A 108 -16.35 3.64 12.62
C THR A 108 -16.49 5.11 12.23
N GLU A 109 -17.63 5.73 12.54
CA GLU A 109 -17.87 7.14 12.24
C GLU A 109 -16.83 8.08 12.92
N ALA A 110 -16.35 7.75 14.12
CA ALA A 110 -15.50 8.62 14.93
C ALA A 110 -14.03 8.15 14.99
N MET A 111 -13.76 6.87 14.84
CA MET A 111 -12.43 6.29 15.02
C MET A 111 -12.28 4.98 14.24
N VAL A 112 -11.04 4.49 14.16
CA VAL A 112 -10.75 3.13 13.68
C VAL A 112 -10.50 2.23 14.89
N SER A 113 -11.21 1.15 15.00
CA SER A 113 -11.00 0.10 16.00
C SER A 113 -10.25 -1.06 15.38
N ILE A 114 -9.24 -1.56 16.07
CA ILE A 114 -8.44 -2.71 15.63
C ILE A 114 -8.41 -3.71 16.77
N ASP A 115 -8.91 -4.93 16.50
CA ASP A 115 -8.96 -6.03 17.46
C ASP A 115 -7.91 -7.08 17.11
N VAL A 116 -7.22 -7.63 18.11
CA VAL A 116 -6.20 -8.67 17.94
C VAL A 116 -6.71 -10.00 18.52
N ASN A 117 -6.89 -10.97 17.65
CA ASN A 117 -7.39 -12.29 18.00
C ASN A 117 -6.25 -13.33 18.03
N SER A 118 -6.23 -14.18 19.09
CA SER A 118 -5.30 -15.31 19.18
C SER A 118 -5.80 -16.52 18.39
N ALA A 119 -4.86 -17.39 17.97
CA ALA A 119 -5.20 -18.68 17.38
C ALA A 119 -5.99 -19.58 18.35
N ARG A 120 -6.94 -20.38 17.83
CA ARG A 120 -7.83 -21.26 18.63
C ARG A 120 -7.11 -22.39 19.36
N SER A 121 -5.84 -22.65 19.13
CA SER A 121 -5.10 -23.81 19.67
C SER A 121 -4.12 -23.46 20.78
N THR A 122 -4.56 -22.75 21.82
CA THR A 122 -3.80 -22.64 23.07
C THR A 122 -4.04 -23.87 23.93
N LYS A 123 -3.37 -24.98 23.63
CA LYS A 123 -3.26 -26.09 24.59
C LYS A 123 -2.25 -25.69 25.67
N GLY A 124 -2.75 -25.05 26.67
CA GLY A 124 -2.30 -24.95 28.06
C GLY A 124 -0.82 -25.18 28.37
N LYS A 125 0.07 -24.26 28.09
CA LYS A 125 1.22 -24.02 28.94
C LYS A 125 1.77 -22.59 28.88
N ASP A 126 1.32 -21.78 27.92
CA ASP A 126 1.85 -20.41 27.88
C ASP A 126 0.89 -19.45 27.18
N ILE A 127 -0.28 -19.21 27.81
CA ILE A 127 -1.25 -18.21 27.32
C ILE A 127 -0.57 -16.85 27.19
N GLU A 128 0.24 -16.46 28.16
CA GLU A 128 0.97 -15.21 28.20
C GLU A 128 2.01 -15.13 27.06
N SER A 129 2.82 -16.17 26.83
CA SER A 129 3.80 -16.15 25.74
C SER A 129 3.16 -16.19 24.36
N THR A 130 2.02 -16.87 24.22
CA THR A 130 1.24 -16.86 22.98
C THR A 130 0.64 -15.47 22.72
N ALA A 131 0.04 -14.86 23.74
CA ALA A 131 -0.48 -13.50 23.67
C ALA A 131 0.61 -12.50 23.26
N PHE A 132 1.77 -12.58 23.92
CA PHE A 132 2.92 -11.75 23.62
C PHE A 132 3.42 -11.93 22.17
N ALA A 133 3.58 -13.17 21.70
CA ALA A 133 4.04 -13.46 20.33
C ALA A 133 3.04 -12.91 19.31
N THR A 134 1.74 -13.17 19.48
CA THR A 134 0.69 -12.67 18.61
C THR A 134 0.64 -11.13 18.60
N ASN A 135 0.72 -10.49 19.76
CA ASN A 135 0.74 -9.04 19.88
C ASN A 135 1.98 -8.41 19.21
N MET A 136 3.14 -9.07 19.26
CA MET A 136 4.35 -8.62 18.57
C MET A 136 4.21 -8.65 17.03
N GLU A 137 3.54 -9.66 16.50
CA GLU A 137 3.20 -9.76 15.07
C GLU A 137 2.15 -8.71 14.70
N ALA A 138 1.07 -8.62 15.50
CA ALA A 138 0.00 -7.65 15.33
C ALA A 138 0.54 -6.21 15.31
N ALA A 139 1.44 -5.85 16.21
CA ALA A 139 2.04 -4.51 16.27
C ALA A 139 2.73 -4.11 14.96
N LYS A 140 3.44 -5.03 14.32
CA LYS A 140 4.11 -4.80 13.03
C LYS A 140 3.09 -4.72 11.89
N GLU A 141 2.12 -5.63 11.88
CA GLU A 141 1.12 -5.71 10.81
C GLU A 141 0.15 -4.52 10.87
N VAL A 142 -0.30 -4.11 12.05
CA VAL A 142 -1.12 -2.90 12.20
C VAL A 142 -0.38 -1.67 11.65
N ALA A 143 0.88 -1.47 12.01
CA ALA A 143 1.68 -0.36 11.49
C ALA A 143 1.77 -0.38 9.94
N ARG A 144 1.85 -1.58 9.34
CA ARG A 144 1.83 -1.76 7.88
C ARG A 144 0.47 -1.40 7.30
N GLN A 145 -0.62 -1.87 7.90
CA GLN A 145 -1.99 -1.64 7.44
C GLN A 145 -2.40 -0.16 7.55
N LEU A 146 -1.95 0.55 8.59
CA LEU A 146 -2.17 1.99 8.71
C LEU A 146 -1.63 2.77 7.49
N ARG A 147 -0.45 2.38 7.00
CA ARG A 147 0.16 2.99 5.81
C ARG A 147 -0.52 2.55 4.51
N LEU A 148 -0.81 1.24 4.36
CA LEU A 148 -1.40 0.69 3.14
C LEU A 148 -2.80 1.25 2.87
N ARG A 149 -3.62 1.37 3.93
CA ARG A 149 -5.00 1.84 3.84
C ARG A 149 -5.14 3.35 4.03
N ASP A 150 -4.05 4.03 4.34
CA ASP A 150 -3.99 5.46 4.74
C ASP A 150 -5.00 5.80 5.86
N LEU A 151 -5.12 4.91 6.85
CA LEU A 151 -6.00 5.10 7.99
C LEU A 151 -5.50 6.26 8.85
N GLY A 152 -6.38 7.21 9.16
CA GLY A 152 -6.04 8.39 9.93
C GLY A 152 -7.13 8.79 10.92
N GLY A 153 -6.83 9.75 11.77
CA GLY A 153 -7.68 10.15 12.87
C GLY A 153 -7.33 9.42 14.16
N LEU A 154 -8.32 9.20 15.02
CA LEU A 154 -8.17 8.44 16.24
C LEU A 154 -8.25 6.93 15.94
N ILE A 155 -7.28 6.18 16.45
CA ILE A 155 -7.18 4.74 16.25
C ILE A 155 -6.98 4.09 17.62
N VAL A 156 -7.72 3.03 17.89
CA VAL A 156 -7.63 2.24 19.10
C VAL A 156 -7.31 0.80 18.74
N ILE A 157 -6.26 0.25 19.34
CA ILE A 157 -5.84 -1.14 19.15
C ILE A 157 -6.11 -1.88 20.44
N ASP A 158 -6.91 -2.95 20.36
CA ASP A 158 -7.18 -3.88 21.45
C ASP A 158 -6.22 -5.06 21.34
N PHE A 159 -5.14 -5.01 22.14
CA PHE A 159 -4.17 -6.09 22.20
C PHE A 159 -4.69 -7.21 23.14
N ILE A 160 -4.31 -8.45 22.84
CA ILE A 160 -4.56 -9.58 23.74
C ILE A 160 -3.96 -9.25 25.10
N ASP A 161 -4.73 -9.50 26.17
CA ASP A 161 -4.31 -9.23 27.54
C ASP A 161 -2.95 -9.85 27.88
N MET A 162 -2.05 -9.04 28.45
CA MET A 162 -0.73 -9.43 28.93
C MET A 162 -0.58 -9.01 30.39
N GLN A 163 -0.17 -9.94 31.25
CA GLN A 163 0.03 -9.68 32.68
C GLN A 163 1.42 -9.11 32.98
N ASP A 164 2.44 -9.45 32.16
CA ASP A 164 3.80 -8.95 32.33
C ASP A 164 3.95 -7.57 31.67
N GLU A 165 4.21 -6.55 32.51
CA GLU A 165 4.48 -5.18 32.05
C GLU A 165 5.65 -5.08 31.06
N LYS A 166 6.64 -5.97 31.14
CA LYS A 166 7.77 -6.02 30.21
C LYS A 166 7.30 -6.44 28.81
N HIS A 167 6.33 -7.36 28.72
CA HIS A 167 5.71 -7.75 27.46
C HIS A 167 4.95 -6.57 26.86
N GLN A 168 4.13 -5.87 27.65
CA GLN A 168 3.40 -4.68 27.20
C GLN A 168 4.37 -3.62 26.67
N GLN A 169 5.43 -3.28 27.43
CA GLN A 169 6.44 -2.32 27.01
C GLN A 169 7.17 -2.74 25.72
N LYS A 170 7.40 -4.05 25.54
CA LYS A 170 8.06 -4.58 24.36
C LYS A 170 7.15 -4.48 23.11
N VAL A 171 5.86 -4.80 23.24
CA VAL A 171 4.87 -4.63 22.18
C VAL A 171 4.75 -3.16 21.79
N GLU A 172 4.62 -2.27 22.77
CA GLU A 172 4.57 -0.81 22.56
C GLU A 172 5.83 -0.31 21.82
N SER A 173 7.03 -0.69 22.27
CA SER A 173 8.28 -0.28 21.64
C SER A 173 8.42 -0.81 20.22
N THR A 174 7.92 -2.02 19.96
CA THR A 174 7.88 -2.62 18.62
C THR A 174 6.96 -1.85 17.71
N PHE A 175 5.75 -1.51 18.19
CA PHE A 175 4.80 -0.70 17.42
C PHE A 175 5.38 0.69 17.11
N ARG A 176 5.96 1.38 18.10
CA ARG A 176 6.63 2.69 17.92
C ARG A 176 7.74 2.62 16.88
N SER A 177 8.54 1.56 16.90
CA SER A 177 9.59 1.36 15.88
C SER A 177 9.01 1.10 14.49
N ALA A 178 7.93 0.31 14.38
CA ALA A 178 7.29 -0.03 13.11
C ALA A 178 6.64 1.17 12.42
N VAL A 179 6.17 2.17 13.18
CA VAL A 179 5.56 3.39 12.62
C VAL A 179 6.58 4.50 12.32
N GLN A 180 7.85 4.36 12.67
CA GLN A 180 8.86 5.40 12.41
C GLN A 180 9.05 5.70 10.92
N SER A 181 8.82 4.72 10.05
CA SER A 181 8.89 4.90 8.59
C SER A 181 7.65 5.55 7.99
N ASP A 182 6.62 5.82 8.80
CA ASP A 182 5.41 6.51 8.33
C ASP A 182 5.67 8.01 8.17
N ARG A 183 5.17 8.59 7.07
CA ARG A 183 5.28 10.04 6.80
C ARG A 183 4.28 10.86 7.59
N ALA A 184 3.18 10.24 8.03
CA ALA A 184 2.16 10.88 8.83
C ALA A 184 2.69 11.18 10.24
N ARG A 185 2.27 12.29 10.82
CA ARG A 185 2.51 12.53 12.24
C ARG A 185 1.67 11.58 13.07
N ILE A 186 2.33 10.83 13.94
CA ILE A 186 1.68 9.85 14.81
C ILE A 186 2.01 10.20 16.26
N GLN A 187 0.97 10.27 17.09
CA GLN A 187 1.10 10.38 18.55
C GLN A 187 0.55 9.09 19.15
N ILE A 188 1.31 8.45 20.02
CA ILE A 188 0.99 7.13 20.58
C ILE A 188 1.00 7.24 22.10
N ALA A 189 -0.11 6.84 22.73
CA ALA A 189 -0.19 6.68 24.18
C ALA A 189 0.54 5.37 24.64
N ALA A 190 0.74 5.21 25.92
CA ALA A 190 1.13 3.92 26.48
C ALA A 190 -0.07 2.94 26.45
N ILE A 191 0.21 1.63 26.44
CA ILE A 191 -0.85 0.63 26.62
C ILE A 191 -1.53 0.87 27.97
N SER A 192 -2.84 1.03 27.94
CA SER A 192 -3.64 1.30 29.14
C SER A 192 -3.79 0.03 29.98
N ARG A 193 -4.26 0.19 31.23
CA ARG A 193 -4.61 -0.94 32.10
C ARG A 193 -5.71 -1.87 31.56
N PHE A 194 -6.37 -1.46 30.48
CA PHE A 194 -7.40 -2.26 29.79
C PHE A 194 -6.85 -2.97 28.55
N GLY A 195 -5.52 -2.99 28.32
CA GLY A 195 -4.91 -3.60 27.14
C GLY A 195 -4.96 -2.72 25.87
N LEU A 196 -5.62 -1.53 25.93
CA LEU A 196 -5.83 -0.68 24.79
C LEU A 196 -4.60 0.22 24.51
N LEU A 197 -4.18 0.28 23.25
CA LEU A 197 -3.23 1.27 22.77
C LEU A 197 -3.97 2.30 21.91
N GLU A 198 -3.95 3.54 22.37
CA GLU A 198 -4.56 4.66 21.67
C GLU A 198 -3.52 5.44 20.89
N LEU A 199 -3.87 5.80 19.66
CA LEU A 199 -3.00 6.64 18.85
C LEU A 199 -3.81 7.60 17.97
N SER A 200 -3.15 8.70 17.61
CA SER A 200 -3.66 9.65 16.61
C SER A 200 -2.69 9.67 15.43
N ARG A 201 -3.20 9.45 14.22
CA ARG A 201 -2.45 9.54 12.97
C ARG A 201 -3.01 10.65 12.09
N GLN A 202 -2.15 11.52 11.61
CA GLN A 202 -2.54 12.59 10.68
C GLN A 202 -3.12 11.97 9.40
N ARG A 203 -4.28 12.45 8.95
CA ARG A 203 -4.84 12.11 7.63
C ARG A 203 -4.02 12.82 6.55
N LEU A 204 -3.38 12.05 5.68
CA LEU A 204 -2.64 12.58 4.53
C LEU A 204 -3.52 12.61 3.27
N ARG A 205 -4.41 11.63 3.12
CA ARG A 205 -5.35 11.44 2.01
C ARG A 205 -6.65 10.85 2.56
N PRO A 206 -7.73 10.80 1.76
CA PRO A 206 -8.87 9.93 2.06
C PRO A 206 -8.39 8.50 2.22
N SER A 207 -8.94 7.78 3.20
CA SER A 207 -8.62 6.37 3.41
C SER A 207 -9.01 5.54 2.18
N LEU A 208 -8.46 4.32 2.08
CA LEU A 208 -8.80 3.40 1.00
C LEU A 208 -10.32 3.15 0.94
N ASP A 209 -10.95 3.00 2.10
CA ASP A 209 -12.39 2.78 2.24
C ASP A 209 -13.22 4.00 1.78
N GLU A 210 -12.78 5.22 2.10
CA GLU A 210 -13.44 6.46 1.66
C GLU A 210 -13.30 6.70 0.15
N THR A 211 -12.19 6.25 -0.44
CA THR A 211 -11.91 6.47 -1.88
C THR A 211 -12.78 5.59 -2.78
N TYR A 212 -13.20 4.43 -2.30
CA TYR A 212 -13.91 3.44 -3.12
C TYR A 212 -15.40 3.28 -2.81
N ASP A 213 -16.01 4.17 -2.00
CA ASP A 213 -17.44 4.20 -1.66
C ASP A 213 -18.03 2.80 -1.35
N ILE A 214 -17.40 2.13 -0.37
CA ILE A 214 -17.71 0.74 -0.05
C ILE A 214 -18.93 0.68 0.86
N GLN A 215 -20.11 0.66 0.29
CA GLN A 215 -21.32 0.26 1.01
C GLN A 215 -21.26 -1.24 1.34
N HIS A 216 -20.72 -1.58 2.53
CA HIS A 216 -20.83 -2.88 3.21
C HIS A 216 -20.19 -4.13 2.58
N VAL A 217 -19.60 -4.08 1.40
CA VAL A 217 -18.79 -5.17 0.85
C VAL A 217 -17.50 -4.60 0.30
N GLN A 218 -16.38 -4.93 0.90
CA GLN A 218 -15.05 -4.51 0.43
C GLN A 218 -14.70 -5.23 -0.88
N VAL A 219 -15.09 -4.65 -2.00
CA VAL A 219 -14.82 -5.21 -3.34
C VAL A 219 -13.95 -4.24 -4.12
N ARG A 220 -12.88 -4.76 -4.70
CA ARG A 220 -12.06 -4.00 -5.66
C ARG A 220 -12.91 -3.47 -6.80
N GLY A 221 -12.74 -2.20 -7.16
CA GLY A 221 -13.43 -1.62 -8.30
C GLY A 221 -13.09 -2.35 -9.61
N THR A 222 -14.03 -2.38 -10.56
CA THR A 222 -13.96 -3.09 -11.85
C THR A 222 -12.64 -2.87 -12.60
N ARG A 223 -12.12 -1.64 -12.64
CA ARG A 223 -10.84 -1.32 -13.29
C ARG A 223 -9.65 -1.96 -12.57
N SER A 224 -9.60 -1.86 -11.24
CA SER A 224 -8.52 -2.41 -10.43
C SER A 224 -8.51 -3.93 -10.50
N LEU A 225 -9.69 -4.56 -10.41
CA LEU A 225 -9.85 -6.01 -10.56
C LEU A 225 -9.48 -6.48 -11.97
N GLY A 226 -9.91 -5.77 -13.01
CA GLY A 226 -9.56 -6.09 -14.40
C GLY A 226 -8.05 -6.02 -14.67
N GLN A 227 -7.35 -5.04 -14.10
CA GLN A 227 -5.89 -4.96 -14.23
C GLN A 227 -5.17 -6.07 -13.45
N SER A 228 -5.67 -6.48 -12.29
CA SER A 228 -5.17 -7.63 -11.55
C SER A 228 -5.29 -8.91 -12.39
N ILE A 229 -6.45 -9.12 -12.96
CA ILE A 229 -6.72 -10.29 -13.83
C ILE A 229 -5.78 -10.31 -15.03
N LEU A 230 -5.53 -9.18 -15.69
CA LEU A 230 -4.57 -9.11 -16.80
C LEU A 230 -3.15 -9.52 -16.38
N ARG A 231 -2.71 -9.11 -15.18
CA ARG A 231 -1.40 -9.52 -14.65
C ARG A 231 -1.34 -11.02 -14.36
N ILE A 232 -2.41 -11.60 -13.81
CA ILE A 232 -2.50 -13.06 -13.57
C ILE A 232 -2.48 -13.82 -14.91
N ILE A 233 -3.24 -13.35 -15.92
CA ILE A 233 -3.23 -13.93 -17.25
C ILE A 233 -1.82 -13.86 -17.86
N GLY A 234 -1.15 -12.70 -17.76
CA GLY A 234 0.22 -12.51 -18.26
C GLY A 234 1.23 -13.43 -17.57
N GLU A 235 1.11 -13.60 -16.25
CA GLU A 235 1.96 -14.53 -15.49
C GLU A 235 1.73 -16.00 -15.91
N ASP A 236 0.46 -16.40 -16.10
CA ASP A 236 0.14 -17.75 -16.54
C ASP A 236 0.54 -17.99 -18.00
N ALA A 237 0.40 -16.99 -18.87
CA ALA A 237 0.83 -17.07 -20.28
C ALA A 237 2.35 -17.18 -20.41
N ALA A 238 3.12 -16.60 -19.52
CA ALA A 238 4.59 -16.67 -19.49
C ALA A 238 5.13 -18.08 -19.12
N LYS A 239 4.28 -19.01 -18.67
CA LYS A 239 4.69 -20.37 -18.33
C LYS A 239 4.86 -21.22 -19.59
N GLU A 240 5.98 -21.96 -19.73
CA GLU A 240 6.38 -22.74 -20.91
C GLU A 240 5.33 -23.76 -21.44
N ASN A 241 4.35 -24.19 -20.63
CA ASN A 241 3.36 -25.21 -20.97
C ASN A 241 1.92 -24.70 -21.02
N THR A 242 1.69 -23.40 -21.07
CA THR A 242 0.34 -22.83 -21.11
C THR A 242 -0.18 -22.80 -22.55
N GLY A 243 -1.17 -23.64 -22.86
CA GLY A 243 -1.82 -23.67 -24.19
C GLY A 243 -3.14 -22.93 -24.25
N GLU A 244 -3.81 -22.79 -23.11
CA GLU A 244 -5.14 -22.12 -23.02
C GLU A 244 -5.37 -21.64 -21.59
N ILE A 245 -5.96 -20.43 -21.45
CA ILE A 245 -6.30 -19.83 -20.17
C ILE A 245 -7.80 -19.52 -20.12
N HIS A 246 -8.52 -20.13 -19.20
CA HIS A 246 -9.94 -19.85 -18.97
C HIS A 246 -10.12 -18.91 -17.79
N VAL A 247 -10.76 -17.76 -18.01
CA VAL A 247 -10.95 -16.74 -16.99
C VAL A 247 -12.44 -16.50 -16.75
N TYR A 248 -12.90 -16.71 -15.53
CA TYR A 248 -14.27 -16.49 -15.10
C TYR A 248 -14.37 -15.18 -14.29
N VAL A 249 -15.06 -14.19 -14.78
CA VAL A 249 -15.13 -12.85 -14.18
C VAL A 249 -16.56 -12.30 -14.18
N PRO A 250 -16.90 -11.36 -13.29
CA PRO A 250 -18.16 -10.63 -13.34
C PRO A 250 -18.37 -9.90 -14.68
N ALA A 251 -19.62 -9.69 -15.07
CA ALA A 251 -19.97 -9.14 -16.38
C ALA A 251 -19.42 -7.72 -16.63
N ASP A 252 -19.35 -6.89 -15.61
CA ASP A 252 -18.80 -5.55 -15.66
C ASP A 252 -17.28 -5.56 -15.88
N VAL A 253 -16.56 -6.49 -15.22
CA VAL A 253 -15.13 -6.71 -15.43
C VAL A 253 -14.86 -7.26 -16.83
N SER A 254 -15.66 -8.21 -17.30
CA SER A 254 -15.58 -8.73 -18.67
C SER A 254 -15.76 -7.61 -19.70
N SER A 255 -16.76 -6.75 -19.52
CA SER A 255 -16.96 -5.59 -20.39
C SER A 255 -15.75 -4.65 -20.40
N TYR A 256 -15.16 -4.38 -19.24
CA TYR A 256 -13.96 -3.55 -19.15
C TYR A 256 -12.77 -4.19 -19.89
N LEU A 257 -12.51 -5.46 -19.65
CA LEU A 257 -11.41 -6.19 -20.29
C LEU A 257 -11.54 -6.25 -21.81
N LEU A 258 -12.72 -6.58 -22.31
CA LEU A 258 -12.96 -6.75 -23.74
C LEU A 258 -13.04 -5.43 -24.52
N ASN A 259 -13.45 -4.34 -23.90
CA ASN A 259 -13.60 -3.04 -24.56
C ASN A 259 -12.41 -2.11 -24.34
N GLU A 260 -11.99 -1.91 -23.08
CA GLU A 260 -10.95 -0.93 -22.76
C GLU A 260 -9.54 -1.56 -22.78
N LYS A 261 -9.42 -2.88 -22.50
CA LYS A 261 -8.14 -3.60 -22.36
C LYS A 261 -7.90 -4.67 -23.43
N ARG A 262 -8.66 -4.63 -24.51
CA ARG A 262 -8.54 -5.60 -25.60
C ARG A 262 -7.14 -5.66 -26.23
N ARG A 263 -6.45 -4.51 -26.33
CA ARG A 263 -5.08 -4.46 -26.87
C ARG A 263 -4.08 -5.17 -25.98
N ASP A 264 -4.24 -5.03 -24.66
CA ASP A 264 -3.38 -5.67 -23.68
C ASP A 264 -3.57 -7.20 -23.70
N ILE A 265 -4.82 -7.68 -23.87
CA ILE A 265 -5.13 -9.11 -24.03
C ILE A 265 -4.45 -9.67 -25.29
N ILE A 266 -4.61 -9.00 -26.44
CA ILE A 266 -4.00 -9.42 -27.72
C ILE A 266 -2.46 -9.45 -27.63
N ALA A 267 -1.87 -8.55 -26.85
CA ALA A 267 -0.41 -8.53 -26.65
C ALA A 267 0.08 -9.70 -25.79
N ILE A 268 -0.77 -10.27 -24.91
CA ILE A 268 -0.45 -11.45 -24.11
C ILE A 268 -0.67 -12.74 -24.94
N GLU A 269 -1.63 -12.74 -25.90
CA GLU A 269 -1.94 -13.89 -26.76
C GLU A 269 -0.87 -14.14 -27.84
N ASN A 270 -0.04 -13.13 -28.18
CA ASN A 270 1.02 -13.21 -29.22
C ASN A 270 2.40 -13.42 -28.62
#